data_098bc3a6c843f171e881b721b06ed84c
#
_entry.id   098bc3a6c843f171e881b721b06ed84c
#
_cell.length_a   1.000
_cell.length_b   1.000
_cell.length_c   1.000
_cell.angle_alpha   90.00
_cell.angle_beta   90.00
_cell.angle_gamma   90.00
#
_symmetry.space_group_name_H-M   'P 1'
#
loop_
_entity.id
_entity.type
_entity.pdbx_description
1 polymer ?
#
loop_
_entity_poly.entity_id
_entity_poly.type
_entity_poly.pdbx_seq_one_letter_code
_entity_poly.pdbx_strand_id
1 'polypeptide(L)'
;GAGVIGWFAWDMPNPSTVLAQDNRQPAVTIVASDGASLMKVGDLYGLRVSLSDLPPYMPQALLATEDRRFYYHPGVDPIGVIRAIVSNLRAGGVREGGSTLTQQLAKNLFLSRERTLRRKVQEALLAFWLEARYGKDKILEIYLNRIYLGAGAYGVEAAMQRYFGRSAAEANPQQSAMLAGLLTAPSRFAPTTNLQRSQDRA
;
A
#
# COMPACT_ATOMS: atom_id res chain seq x y z
N GLY A 1 12.90 16.43 25.35
CA GLY A 1 12.82 15.81 24.01
C GLY A 1 12.98 14.29 24.03
N ALA A 2 14.13 13.76 24.50
CA ALA A 2 14.44 12.30 24.39
C ALA A 2 13.48 11.37 25.16
N GLY A 3 13.02 11.77 26.36
CA GLY A 3 12.10 10.98 27.17
C GLY A 3 10.71 10.80 26.53
N VAL A 4 10.23 11.80 25.79
CA VAL A 4 8.94 11.73 25.07
C VAL A 4 9.06 10.77 23.89
N ILE A 5 10.14 10.83 23.13
CA ILE A 5 10.39 9.90 22.00
C ILE A 5 10.53 8.48 22.55
N GLY A 6 11.25 8.27 23.65
CA GLY A 6 11.39 6.98 24.31
C GLY A 6 10.05 6.37 24.75
N TRP A 7 9.14 7.18 25.28
CA TRP A 7 7.80 6.72 25.67
C TRP A 7 6.95 6.25 24.47
N PHE A 8 7.04 6.93 23.33
CA PHE A 8 6.35 6.51 22.11
C PHE A 8 6.98 5.28 21.46
N ALA A 9 8.30 5.09 21.63
CA ALA A 9 9.04 3.98 21.05
C ALA A 9 9.04 2.70 21.90
N TRP A 10 8.62 2.78 23.16
CA TRP A 10 8.75 1.70 24.15
C TRP A 10 8.12 0.36 23.74
N ASP A 11 6.99 0.39 23.05
CA ASP A 11 6.25 -0.80 22.59
C ASP A 11 6.26 -0.97 21.07
N MET A 12 7.16 -0.26 20.37
CA MET A 12 7.28 -0.44 18.93
C MET A 12 7.91 -1.81 18.62
N PRO A 13 7.33 -2.59 17.69
CA PRO A 13 7.94 -3.82 17.22
C PRO A 13 9.28 -3.52 16.57
N ASN A 14 10.23 -4.47 16.69
CA ASN A 14 11.52 -4.32 16.01
C ASN A 14 11.31 -4.40 14.48
N PRO A 15 11.54 -3.30 13.74
CA PRO A 15 11.20 -3.27 12.32
C PRO A 15 12.01 -4.26 11.47
N SER A 16 13.26 -4.57 11.88
CA SER A 16 14.11 -5.50 11.14
C SER A 16 13.59 -6.93 11.22
N THR A 17 13.02 -7.35 12.36
CA THR A 17 12.43 -8.70 12.51
C THR A 17 11.14 -8.85 11.69
N VAL A 18 10.28 -7.82 11.70
CA VAL A 18 9.02 -7.83 10.94
C VAL A 18 9.25 -7.85 9.43
N LEU A 19 10.27 -7.14 8.94
CA LEU A 19 10.61 -7.15 7.51
C LEU A 19 11.28 -8.46 7.07
N ALA A 20 12.01 -9.12 7.97
CA ALA A 20 12.63 -10.42 7.71
C ALA A 20 11.60 -11.56 7.72
N GLN A 21 10.53 -11.44 8.50
CA GLN A 21 9.46 -12.42 8.55
C GLN A 21 8.52 -12.24 7.36
N ASP A 22 8.44 -13.25 6.51
CA ASP A 22 7.43 -13.33 5.46
C ASP A 22 6.13 -13.90 6.06
N ASN A 23 5.40 -13.07 6.83
CA ASN A 23 4.14 -13.44 7.49
C ASN A 23 2.96 -13.57 6.49
N ARG A 24 3.24 -13.89 5.24
CA ARG A 24 2.19 -14.15 4.26
C ARG A 24 1.57 -15.52 4.55
N GLN A 25 0.29 -15.52 4.88
CA GLN A 25 -0.44 -16.78 4.96
C GLN A 25 -0.62 -17.31 3.54
N PRO A 26 -0.22 -18.57 3.27
CA PRO A 26 -0.36 -19.13 1.93
C PRO A 26 -1.85 -19.28 1.58
N ALA A 27 -2.22 -18.87 0.37
CA ALA A 27 -3.54 -19.19 -0.16
C ALA A 27 -3.62 -20.70 -0.46
N VAL A 28 -4.73 -21.33 -0.07
CA VAL A 28 -5.00 -22.73 -0.40
C VAL A 28 -5.70 -22.76 -1.75
N THR A 29 -5.11 -23.45 -2.71
CA THR A 29 -5.76 -23.72 -4.00
C THR A 29 -6.36 -25.12 -3.96
N ILE A 30 -7.67 -25.22 -4.11
CA ILE A 30 -8.39 -26.48 -4.28
C ILE A 30 -8.39 -26.81 -5.76
N VAL A 31 -7.87 -27.97 -6.09
CA VAL A 31 -7.81 -28.46 -7.48
C VAL A 31 -8.70 -29.69 -7.65
N ALA A 32 -9.31 -29.84 -8.82
CA ALA A 32 -10.00 -31.06 -9.21
C ALA A 32 -8.99 -32.18 -9.52
N SER A 33 -9.49 -33.40 -9.68
CA SER A 33 -8.65 -34.59 -9.99
C SER A 33 -7.89 -34.48 -11.31
N ASP A 34 -8.35 -33.64 -12.22
CA ASP A 34 -7.73 -33.35 -13.52
C ASP A 34 -6.69 -32.18 -13.44
N GLY A 35 -6.45 -31.61 -12.24
CA GLY A 35 -5.55 -30.49 -12.01
C GLY A 35 -6.18 -29.12 -12.23
N ALA A 36 -7.44 -29.02 -12.64
CA ALA A 36 -8.13 -27.75 -12.80
C ALA A 36 -8.33 -27.04 -11.45
N SER A 37 -8.02 -25.75 -11.37
CA SER A 37 -8.24 -24.96 -10.16
C SER A 37 -9.74 -24.71 -9.97
N LEU A 38 -10.31 -25.29 -8.90
CA LEU A 38 -11.72 -25.13 -8.54
C LEU A 38 -11.95 -23.85 -7.73
N MET A 39 -11.06 -23.58 -6.74
CA MET A 39 -11.21 -22.45 -5.85
C MET A 39 -9.85 -22.08 -5.22
N LYS A 40 -9.62 -20.79 -5.01
CA LYS A 40 -8.54 -20.29 -4.15
C LYS A 40 -9.14 -19.67 -2.89
N VAL A 41 -8.72 -20.14 -1.72
CA VAL A 41 -9.19 -19.69 -0.41
C VAL A 41 -8.02 -19.03 0.33
N GLY A 42 -8.27 -17.86 0.89
CA GLY A 42 -7.28 -17.07 1.62
C GLY A 42 -6.79 -15.83 0.86
N ASP A 43 -5.88 -15.10 1.47
CA ASP A 43 -5.30 -13.91 0.89
C ASP A 43 -4.35 -14.29 -0.25
N LEU A 44 -4.50 -13.62 -1.39
CA LEU A 44 -3.66 -13.82 -2.56
C LEU A 44 -2.43 -12.91 -2.46
N TYR A 45 -1.29 -13.52 -2.22
CA TYR A 45 0.00 -12.87 -2.36
C TYR A 45 0.63 -13.33 -3.68
N GLY A 46 0.85 -12.40 -4.60
CA GLY A 46 1.58 -12.67 -5.84
C GLY A 46 3.06 -12.94 -5.60
N LEU A 47 3.75 -13.38 -6.63
CA LEU A 47 5.21 -13.38 -6.63
C LEU A 47 5.73 -11.97 -6.35
N ARG A 48 6.88 -11.86 -5.69
CA ARG A 48 7.52 -10.56 -5.49
C ARG A 48 7.99 -10.03 -6.84
N VAL A 49 7.64 -8.78 -7.11
CA VAL A 49 8.11 -8.06 -8.28
C VAL A 49 9.15 -7.02 -7.87
N SER A 50 10.21 -6.89 -8.64
CA SER A 50 11.15 -5.78 -8.51
C SER A 50 10.60 -4.55 -9.18
N LEU A 51 10.99 -3.36 -8.70
CA LEU A 51 10.57 -2.10 -9.31
C LEU A 51 11.01 -2.01 -10.79
N SER A 52 12.18 -2.62 -11.13
CA SER A 52 12.72 -2.69 -12.49
C SER A 52 11.90 -3.56 -13.44
N ASP A 53 11.10 -4.50 -12.92
CA ASP A 53 10.32 -5.41 -13.74
C ASP A 53 8.95 -4.81 -14.10
N LEU A 54 8.58 -3.71 -13.46
CA LEU A 54 7.31 -3.05 -13.67
C LEU A 54 7.41 -1.97 -14.76
N PRO A 55 6.37 -1.81 -15.59
CA PRO A 55 6.32 -0.69 -16.50
C PRO A 55 6.24 0.63 -15.69
N PRO A 56 6.96 1.69 -16.12
CA PRO A 56 7.19 2.89 -15.33
C PRO A 56 5.89 3.62 -14.92
N TYR A 57 4.85 3.51 -15.72
CA TYR A 57 3.55 4.14 -15.43
C TYR A 57 2.80 3.48 -14.26
N MET A 58 3.10 2.23 -13.90
CA MET A 58 2.44 1.59 -12.76
C MET A 58 2.85 2.23 -11.41
N PRO A 59 4.14 2.29 -11.03
CA PRO A 59 4.53 2.99 -9.82
C PRO A 59 4.18 4.49 -9.89
N GLN A 60 4.27 5.13 -11.07
CA GLN A 60 3.90 6.53 -11.25
C GLN A 60 2.41 6.79 -10.97
N ALA A 61 1.50 5.93 -11.44
CA ALA A 61 0.06 6.07 -11.17
C ALA A 61 -0.25 5.95 -9.68
N LEU A 62 0.38 4.99 -8.98
CA LEU A 62 0.20 4.84 -7.54
C LEU A 62 0.75 6.04 -6.77
N LEU A 63 1.94 6.52 -7.12
CA LEU A 63 2.53 7.71 -6.50
C LEU A 63 1.70 8.97 -6.77
N ALA A 64 1.18 9.15 -7.98
CA ALA A 64 0.32 10.27 -8.33
C ALA A 64 -0.97 10.32 -7.49
N THR A 65 -1.47 9.15 -7.08
CA THR A 65 -2.68 9.01 -6.27
C THR A 65 -2.40 9.20 -4.78
N GLU A 66 -1.35 8.57 -4.26
CA GLU A 66 -1.11 8.46 -2.83
C GLU A 66 -0.08 9.47 -2.30
N ASP A 67 0.98 9.73 -3.06
CA ASP A 67 2.11 10.52 -2.55
C ASP A 67 2.94 11.13 -3.69
N ARG A 68 2.43 12.19 -4.31
CA ARG A 68 3.09 12.87 -5.45
C ARG A 68 4.48 13.40 -5.14
N ARG A 69 4.79 13.61 -3.85
CA ARG A 69 6.05 14.17 -3.38
C ARG A 69 6.95 13.12 -2.74
N PHE A 70 6.65 11.83 -2.93
CA PHE A 70 7.34 10.71 -2.32
C PHE A 70 8.86 10.83 -2.33
N TYR A 71 9.46 11.19 -3.45
CA TYR A 71 10.91 11.32 -3.60
C TYR A 71 11.52 12.58 -2.94
N TYR A 72 10.69 13.52 -2.44
CA TYR A 72 11.16 14.82 -1.95
C TYR A 72 11.04 15.01 -0.44
N HIS A 73 10.50 14.04 0.29
CA HIS A 73 10.36 14.13 1.75
C HIS A 73 10.97 12.91 2.45
N PRO A 74 11.45 13.04 3.71
CA PRO A 74 12.10 11.97 4.48
C PRO A 74 11.11 11.09 5.26
N GLY A 75 10.01 10.64 4.64
CA GLY A 75 9.02 9.76 5.25
C GLY A 75 7.76 10.47 5.75
N VAL A 76 7.81 11.75 6.05
CA VAL A 76 6.66 12.60 6.38
C VAL A 76 6.69 13.82 5.46
N ASP A 77 5.56 14.21 4.88
CA ASP A 77 5.43 15.41 4.03
C ASP A 77 4.64 16.50 4.76
N PRO A 78 5.31 17.47 5.44
CA PRO A 78 4.63 18.57 6.12
C PRO A 78 3.79 19.43 5.18
N ILE A 79 4.26 19.63 3.93
CA ILE A 79 3.54 20.40 2.93
C ILE A 79 2.27 19.67 2.49
N GLY A 80 2.36 18.35 2.29
CA GLY A 80 1.21 17.50 2.01
C GLY A 80 0.17 17.54 3.15
N VAL A 81 0.61 17.51 4.40
CA VAL A 81 -0.27 17.64 5.58
C VAL A 81 -1.00 18.98 5.58
N ILE A 82 -0.28 20.10 5.38
CA ILE A 82 -0.88 21.43 5.34
C ILE A 82 -1.88 21.53 4.18
N ARG A 83 -1.51 21.04 2.99
CA ARG A 83 -2.42 21.00 1.83
C ARG A 83 -3.70 20.24 2.15
N ALA A 84 -3.58 19.03 2.73
CA ALA A 84 -4.72 18.21 3.10
C ALA A 84 -5.64 18.91 4.13
N ILE A 85 -5.07 19.58 5.13
CA ILE A 85 -5.83 20.37 6.11
C ILE A 85 -6.63 21.46 5.41
N VAL A 86 -5.99 22.27 4.55
CA VAL A 86 -6.64 23.36 3.82
C VAL A 86 -7.73 22.84 2.89
N SER A 87 -7.48 21.74 2.16
CA SER A 87 -8.44 21.09 1.28
C SER A 87 -9.68 20.60 2.04
N ASN A 88 -9.46 19.94 3.18
CA ASN A 88 -10.52 19.39 4.03
C ASN A 88 -11.36 20.50 4.69
N LEU A 89 -10.73 21.59 5.15
CA LEU A 89 -11.45 22.75 5.68
C LEU A 89 -12.33 23.41 4.62
N ARG A 90 -11.81 23.59 3.39
CA ARG A 90 -12.60 24.18 2.29
C ARG A 90 -13.75 23.30 1.83
N ALA A 91 -13.57 21.97 1.90
CA ALA A 91 -14.60 21.00 1.51
C ALA A 91 -15.64 20.72 2.60
N GLY A 92 -15.48 21.24 3.81
CA GLY A 92 -16.34 20.95 4.96
C GLY A 92 -16.30 19.49 5.43
N GLY A 93 -15.26 18.73 5.04
CA GLY A 93 -15.13 17.30 5.39
C GLY A 93 -13.81 16.71 4.91
N VAL A 94 -13.57 15.43 5.22
CA VAL A 94 -12.34 14.73 4.85
C VAL A 94 -12.36 14.37 3.36
N ARG A 95 -11.59 15.11 2.56
CA ARG A 95 -11.44 14.93 1.11
C ARG A 95 -10.08 14.35 0.73
N GLU A 96 -9.02 14.77 1.43
CA GLU A 96 -7.64 14.31 1.19
C GLU A 96 -7.01 13.80 2.48
N GLY A 97 -6.18 12.75 2.36
CA GLY A 97 -5.31 12.26 3.43
C GLY A 97 -3.93 12.94 3.37
N GLY A 98 -3.40 13.31 4.53
CA GLY A 98 -2.05 13.87 4.64
C GLY A 98 -0.96 12.84 5.01
N SER A 99 -1.26 11.54 4.93
CA SER A 99 -0.27 10.49 5.25
C SER A 99 0.52 10.10 4.02
N THR A 100 1.84 10.02 4.14
CA THR A 100 2.73 9.57 3.07
C THR A 100 2.63 8.06 2.82
N LEU A 101 3.14 7.62 1.68
CA LEU A 101 3.27 6.19 1.33
C LEU A 101 4.11 5.44 2.37
N THR A 102 5.21 6.02 2.85
CA THR A 102 6.07 5.42 3.87
C THR A 102 5.34 5.27 5.21
N GLN A 103 4.50 6.24 5.61
CA GLN A 103 3.66 6.13 6.80
C GLN A 103 2.60 5.05 6.65
N GLN A 104 2.00 4.90 5.46
CA GLN A 104 1.04 3.83 5.19
C GLN A 104 1.72 2.45 5.25
N LEU A 105 2.93 2.33 4.70
CA LEU A 105 3.72 1.11 4.79
C LEU A 105 4.05 0.77 6.25
N ALA A 106 4.54 1.75 7.03
CA ALA A 106 4.82 1.60 8.45
C ALA A 106 3.60 1.10 9.23
N LYS A 107 2.45 1.72 9.00
CA LYS A 107 1.17 1.30 9.60
C LYS A 107 0.83 -0.16 9.27
N ASN A 108 0.94 -0.55 8.01
CA ASN A 108 0.53 -1.88 7.55
C ASN A 108 1.48 -2.99 8.00
N LEU A 109 2.77 -2.67 8.22
CA LEU A 109 3.78 -3.64 8.63
C LEU A 109 3.88 -3.83 10.13
N PHE A 110 3.75 -2.75 10.91
CA PHE A 110 4.22 -2.74 12.29
C PHE A 110 3.16 -2.41 13.33
N LEU A 111 2.00 -1.86 12.94
CA LEU A 111 1.08 -1.27 13.90
C LEU A 111 -0.29 -1.93 13.88
N SER A 112 -0.95 -1.92 15.06
CA SER A 112 -2.33 -2.36 15.21
C SER A 112 -3.33 -1.45 14.47
N ARG A 113 -4.59 -1.89 14.31
CA ARG A 113 -5.64 -1.13 13.62
C ARG A 113 -6.25 0.00 14.46
N GLU A 114 -5.79 0.22 15.68
CA GLU A 114 -6.30 1.28 16.55
C GLU A 114 -6.04 2.69 15.96
N ARG A 115 -6.97 3.61 16.16
CA ARG A 115 -6.86 4.99 15.67
C ARG A 115 -6.57 5.94 16.82
N THR A 116 -5.32 6.00 17.26
CA THR A 116 -4.88 6.86 18.36
C THR A 116 -3.81 7.88 17.88
N LEU A 117 -3.68 9.00 18.59
CA LEU A 117 -2.60 9.95 18.33
C LEU A 117 -1.23 9.29 18.58
N ARG A 118 -1.12 8.43 19.61
CA ARG A 118 0.09 7.66 19.88
C ARG A 118 0.53 6.87 18.65
N ARG A 119 -0.39 6.12 18.06
CA ARG A 119 -0.11 5.36 16.84
C ARG A 119 0.33 6.26 15.69
N LYS A 120 -0.26 7.46 15.55
CA LYS A 120 0.14 8.39 14.47
C LYS A 120 1.56 8.91 14.64
N VAL A 121 2.01 9.12 15.87
CA VAL A 121 3.41 9.43 16.17
C VAL A 121 4.33 8.24 15.87
N GLN A 122 3.92 7.01 16.23
CA GLN A 122 4.66 5.80 15.92
C GLN A 122 4.78 5.56 14.40
N GLU A 123 3.71 5.81 13.63
CA GLU A 123 3.77 5.78 12.16
C GLU A 123 4.85 6.73 11.62
N ALA A 124 4.93 7.94 12.14
CA ALA A 124 5.94 8.91 11.71
C ALA A 124 7.36 8.48 12.07
N LEU A 125 7.58 8.00 13.31
CA LEU A 125 8.89 7.51 13.75
C LEU A 125 9.35 6.30 12.92
N LEU A 126 8.46 5.35 12.65
CA LEU A 126 8.74 4.20 11.80
C LEU A 126 8.98 4.59 10.35
N ALA A 127 8.27 5.61 9.84
CA ALA A 127 8.51 6.14 8.51
C ALA A 127 9.91 6.75 8.39
N PHE A 128 10.34 7.55 9.36
CA PHE A 128 11.72 8.07 9.41
C PHE A 128 12.76 6.95 9.49
N TRP A 129 12.50 5.91 10.30
CA TRP A 129 13.40 4.76 10.40
C TRP A 129 13.52 4.01 9.07
N LEU A 130 12.38 3.76 8.38
CA LEU A 130 12.38 3.12 7.06
C LEU A 130 13.20 3.92 6.04
N GLU A 131 13.01 5.23 6.00
CA GLU A 131 13.73 6.12 5.08
C GLU A 131 15.23 6.22 5.38
N ALA A 132 15.61 6.15 6.68
CA ALA A 132 17.00 6.12 7.07
C ALA A 132 17.69 4.78 6.74
N ARG A 133 16.92 3.67 6.69
CA ARG A 133 17.45 2.32 6.49
C ARG A 133 17.39 1.87 5.03
N TYR A 134 16.40 2.31 4.29
CA TYR A 134 16.12 1.90 2.92
C TYR A 134 16.01 3.12 2.01
N GLY A 135 16.53 3.02 0.80
CA GLY A 135 16.30 4.03 -0.24
C GLY A 135 14.84 4.07 -0.71
N LYS A 136 14.44 5.16 -1.34
CA LYS A 136 13.08 5.40 -1.85
C LYS A 136 12.57 4.25 -2.73
N ASP A 137 13.37 3.80 -3.67
CA ASP A 137 12.99 2.73 -4.59
C ASP A 137 12.70 1.42 -3.85
N LYS A 138 13.48 1.11 -2.80
CA LYS A 138 13.24 -0.08 -1.99
C LYS A 138 11.96 0.02 -1.14
N ILE A 139 11.68 1.19 -0.60
CA ILE A 139 10.42 1.44 0.12
C ILE A 139 9.23 1.30 -0.82
N LEU A 140 9.31 1.87 -2.02
CA LEU A 140 8.29 1.76 -3.05
C LEU A 140 8.08 0.30 -3.49
N GLU A 141 9.15 -0.44 -3.71
CA GLU A 141 9.10 -1.87 -4.03
C GLU A 141 8.40 -2.69 -2.94
N ILE A 142 8.75 -2.46 -1.67
CA ILE A 142 8.08 -3.13 -0.54
C ILE A 142 6.61 -2.78 -0.50
N TYR A 143 6.25 -1.51 -0.72
CA TYR A 143 4.87 -1.05 -0.75
C TYR A 143 4.07 -1.74 -1.86
N LEU A 144 4.57 -1.74 -3.10
CA LEU A 144 3.93 -2.35 -4.26
C LEU A 144 3.68 -3.85 -4.08
N ASN A 145 4.54 -4.52 -3.32
CA ASN A 145 4.41 -5.95 -3.03
C ASN A 145 3.47 -6.27 -1.85
N ARG A 146 3.02 -5.27 -1.08
CA ARG A 146 2.25 -5.50 0.16
C ARG A 146 0.93 -4.77 0.25
N ILE A 147 0.70 -3.77 -0.59
CA ILE A 147 -0.54 -2.98 -0.55
C ILE A 147 -1.76 -3.84 -0.83
N TYR A 148 -2.82 -3.67 -0.03
CA TYR A 148 -4.09 -4.30 -0.27
C TYR A 148 -4.86 -3.59 -1.39
N LEU A 149 -5.24 -4.32 -2.41
CA LEU A 149 -5.90 -3.80 -3.62
C LEU A 149 -7.32 -4.37 -3.81
N GLY A 150 -7.91 -4.91 -2.75
CA GLY A 150 -9.28 -5.45 -2.80
C GLY A 150 -9.35 -6.93 -3.18
N ALA A 151 -10.52 -7.54 -3.03
CA ALA A 151 -10.81 -8.94 -3.36
C ALA A 151 -9.78 -9.96 -2.84
N GLY A 152 -9.16 -9.68 -1.66
CA GLY A 152 -8.12 -10.52 -1.06
C GLY A 152 -6.75 -10.38 -1.72
N ALA A 153 -6.55 -9.49 -2.68
CA ALA A 153 -5.28 -9.32 -3.39
C ALA A 153 -4.33 -8.37 -2.63
N TYR A 154 -3.14 -8.86 -2.30
CA TYR A 154 -2.06 -8.12 -1.67
C TYR A 154 -0.87 -8.03 -2.62
N GLY A 155 -0.48 -6.81 -2.96
CA GLY A 155 0.53 -6.46 -3.95
C GLY A 155 0.00 -6.38 -5.37
N VAL A 156 0.74 -5.62 -6.20
CA VAL A 156 0.34 -5.33 -7.59
C VAL A 156 0.31 -6.60 -8.46
N GLU A 157 1.19 -7.56 -8.22
CA GLU A 157 1.18 -8.84 -8.97
C GLU A 157 -0.09 -9.63 -8.69
N ALA A 158 -0.46 -9.81 -7.40
CA ALA A 158 -1.70 -10.50 -7.04
C ALA A 158 -2.94 -9.80 -7.60
N ALA A 159 -2.96 -8.47 -7.58
CA ALA A 159 -4.06 -7.68 -8.10
C ALA A 159 -4.16 -7.80 -9.63
N MET A 160 -3.05 -7.73 -10.36
CA MET A 160 -3.02 -7.93 -11.80
C MET A 160 -3.50 -9.32 -12.20
N GLN A 161 -3.03 -10.36 -11.52
CA GLN A 161 -3.52 -11.72 -11.74
C GLN A 161 -5.02 -11.85 -11.43
N ARG A 162 -5.47 -11.24 -10.34
CA ARG A 162 -6.86 -11.33 -9.87
C ARG A 162 -7.85 -10.65 -10.81
N TYR A 163 -7.50 -9.46 -11.31
CA TYR A 163 -8.42 -8.61 -12.07
C TYR A 163 -8.27 -8.75 -13.58
N PHE A 164 -7.08 -9.11 -14.06
CA PHE A 164 -6.75 -9.08 -15.48
C PHE A 164 -6.16 -10.41 -16.00
N GLY A 165 -5.83 -11.37 -15.11
CA GLY A 165 -5.23 -12.66 -15.49
C GLY A 165 -3.84 -12.52 -16.11
N ARG A 166 -3.10 -11.43 -15.78
CA ARG A 166 -1.78 -11.10 -16.35
C ARG A 166 -0.80 -10.72 -15.27
N SER A 167 0.49 -10.83 -15.57
CA SER A 167 1.56 -10.34 -14.69
C SER A 167 1.56 -8.81 -14.61
N ALA A 168 2.03 -8.29 -13.48
CA ALA A 168 2.22 -6.84 -13.29
C ALA A 168 3.27 -6.26 -14.24
N ALA A 169 4.23 -7.06 -14.70
CA ALA A 169 5.19 -6.68 -15.73
C ALA A 169 4.54 -6.38 -17.10
N GLU A 170 3.39 -6.97 -17.36
CA GLU A 170 2.62 -6.81 -18.61
C GLU A 170 1.48 -5.77 -18.49
N ALA A 171 1.40 -5.05 -17.36
CA ALA A 171 0.35 -4.08 -17.16
C ALA A 171 0.39 -2.99 -18.24
N ASN A 172 -0.78 -2.53 -18.66
CA ASN A 172 -0.90 -1.34 -19.51
C ASN A 172 -1.25 -0.09 -18.67
N PRO A 173 -1.22 1.12 -19.25
CA PRO A 173 -1.52 2.34 -18.51
C PRO A 173 -2.92 2.35 -17.87
N GLN A 174 -3.94 1.84 -18.57
CA GLN A 174 -5.33 1.79 -18.08
C GLN A 174 -5.46 0.86 -16.86
N GLN A 175 -4.84 -0.31 -16.91
CA GLN A 175 -4.80 -1.26 -15.79
C GLN A 175 -4.07 -0.67 -14.59
N SER A 176 -2.97 0.03 -14.83
CA SER A 176 -2.21 0.71 -13.77
C SER A 176 -3.01 1.84 -13.11
N ALA A 177 -3.74 2.63 -13.91
CA ALA A 177 -4.65 3.66 -13.41
C ALA A 177 -5.81 3.04 -12.60
N MET A 178 -6.41 1.94 -13.06
CA MET A 178 -7.41 1.21 -12.30
C MET A 178 -6.89 0.75 -10.94
N LEU A 179 -5.70 0.12 -10.88
CA LEU A 179 -5.10 -0.30 -9.61
C LEU A 179 -4.83 0.89 -8.69
N ALA A 180 -4.33 2.02 -9.22
CA ALA A 180 -4.15 3.23 -8.45
C ALA A 180 -5.49 3.78 -7.90
N GLY A 181 -6.56 3.72 -8.70
CA GLY A 181 -7.91 4.10 -8.27
C GLY A 181 -8.46 3.27 -7.11
N LEU A 182 -8.05 2.00 -6.97
CA LEU A 182 -8.47 1.12 -5.88
C LEU A 182 -7.92 1.55 -4.51
N LEU A 183 -6.80 2.24 -4.44
CA LEU A 183 -6.10 2.55 -3.18
C LEU A 183 -6.98 3.32 -2.19
N THR A 184 -7.82 4.22 -2.67
CA THR A 184 -8.69 5.04 -1.82
C THR A 184 -9.74 4.21 -1.06
N ALA A 185 -10.31 3.18 -1.69
CA ALA A 185 -11.29 2.28 -1.09
C ALA A 185 -11.30 0.92 -1.81
N PRO A 186 -10.32 0.05 -1.54
CA PRO A 186 -10.08 -1.17 -2.32
C PRO A 186 -11.30 -2.09 -2.43
N SER A 187 -12.02 -2.31 -1.32
CA SER A 187 -13.19 -3.18 -1.32
C SER A 187 -14.41 -2.57 -2.03
N ARG A 188 -14.48 -1.24 -2.12
CA ARG A 188 -15.61 -0.53 -2.76
C ARG A 188 -15.45 -0.40 -4.26
N PHE A 189 -14.21 -0.25 -4.73
CA PHE A 189 -13.88 -0.01 -6.14
C PHE A 189 -13.32 -1.26 -6.83
N ALA A 190 -13.23 -2.41 -6.14
CA ALA A 190 -12.76 -3.64 -6.76
C ALA A 190 -13.59 -3.98 -8.02
N PRO A 191 -12.96 -4.25 -9.16
CA PRO A 191 -13.65 -4.59 -10.42
C PRO A 191 -14.61 -5.78 -10.28
N THR A 192 -14.30 -6.71 -9.39
CA THR A 192 -15.14 -7.86 -9.05
C THR A 192 -16.43 -7.49 -8.32
N THR A 193 -16.48 -6.30 -7.72
CA THR A 193 -17.67 -5.82 -6.98
C THR A 193 -18.48 -4.85 -7.83
N ASN A 194 -17.82 -3.95 -8.57
CA ASN A 194 -18.48 -2.96 -9.41
C ASN A 194 -17.53 -2.45 -10.50
N LEU A 195 -17.57 -3.05 -11.67
CA LEU A 195 -16.68 -2.73 -12.80
C LEU A 195 -16.83 -1.27 -13.25
N GLN A 196 -18.09 -0.76 -13.36
CA GLN A 196 -18.33 0.61 -13.81
C GLN A 196 -17.67 1.63 -12.88
N ARG A 197 -17.86 1.50 -11.56
CA ARG A 197 -17.21 2.41 -10.60
C ARG A 197 -15.69 2.32 -10.61
N SER A 198 -15.15 1.15 -10.91
CA SER A 198 -13.71 0.95 -11.06
C SER A 198 -13.18 1.72 -12.27
N GLN A 199 -13.91 1.66 -13.40
CA GLN A 199 -13.56 2.38 -14.63
C GLN A 199 -13.72 3.90 -14.47
N ASP A 200 -14.81 4.37 -13.86
CA ASP A 200 -15.06 5.79 -13.61
C ASP A 200 -13.99 6.44 -12.71
N ARG A 201 -13.27 5.63 -11.94
CA ARG A 201 -12.23 6.08 -11.01
C ARG A 201 -10.82 6.05 -11.61
N ALA A 202 -10.57 5.24 -12.64
CA ALA A 202 -9.28 5.14 -13.31
C ALA A 202 -8.97 6.36 -14.19
#